data_1eecd7122c89284048a1f001ba505b8d
#
_entry.id   1eecd7122c89284048a1f001ba505b8d
#
_cell.length_a   1.000
_cell.length_b   1.000
_cell.length_c   1.000
_cell.angle_alpha   90.00
_cell.angle_beta   90.00
_cell.angle_gamma   90.00
#
_symmetry.space_group_name_H-M   'P 1'
#
loop_
_entity.id
_entity.type
_entity.pdbx_description
1 polymer ?
#
loop_
_entity_poly.entity_id
_entity_poly.type
_entity_poly.pdbx_seq_one_letter_code
_entity_poly.pdbx_strand_id
1 'polypeptide(L)'
;MRLLSKLETNICDRILKNSGSNNFLANIIDSDLKGVCIIVNRSPRSASLDFTIRNQAPTPSESEYIINKTEELSLFILQVVNLIKMLEKDGYILLLERGSNGMVSNKFGSCVSNLPSVGYNFNDQNVIDLLCEYTNKEIYSTEEFKRFCENGYVPRDEQRFKRQILITQIALGVAIFALIFNLIINIKDKPTQKVEIEKNQYEAIQSSIKNIK
;
A
#
# COMPACT_ATOMS: atom_id res chain seq x y z
N MET A 1 -2.34 5.27 -3.79
CA MET A 1 -1.86 3.87 -3.62
C MET A 1 -3.03 2.97 -3.19
N ARG A 2 -3.12 1.71 -3.64
CA ARG A 2 -4.12 0.71 -3.21
C ARG A 2 -3.66 -0.05 -1.97
N LEU A 3 -4.56 -0.81 -1.36
CA LEU A 3 -4.18 -1.76 -0.31
C LEU A 3 -3.26 -2.85 -0.88
N LEU A 4 -2.23 -3.19 -0.13
CA LEU A 4 -1.26 -4.22 -0.52
C LEU A 4 -1.78 -5.63 -0.21
N SER A 5 -1.45 -6.58 -1.07
CA SER A 5 -1.66 -8.01 -0.82
C SER A 5 -0.62 -8.53 0.21
N LYS A 6 -0.86 -9.73 0.73
CA LYS A 6 0.09 -10.38 1.65
C LYS A 6 1.48 -10.59 1.02
N LEU A 7 1.54 -10.90 -0.27
CA LEU A 7 2.80 -11.01 -0.99
C LEU A 7 3.53 -9.67 -1.03
N GLU A 8 2.81 -8.61 -1.38
CA GLU A 8 3.38 -7.27 -1.50
C GLU A 8 3.87 -6.72 -0.15
N THR A 9 3.16 -6.98 0.94
CA THR A 9 3.64 -6.63 2.29
C THR A 9 4.93 -7.36 2.64
N ASN A 10 5.04 -8.67 2.33
CA ASN A 10 6.29 -9.41 2.53
C ASN A 10 7.45 -8.84 1.72
N ILE A 11 7.20 -8.39 0.49
CA ILE A 11 8.24 -7.74 -0.34
C ILE A 11 8.65 -6.40 0.26
N CYS A 12 7.69 -5.59 0.75
CA CYS A 12 8.00 -4.34 1.46
C CYS A 12 8.88 -4.59 2.69
N ASP A 13 8.59 -5.63 3.48
CA ASP A 13 9.40 -6.00 4.65
C ASP A 13 10.83 -6.38 4.25
N ARG A 14 11.00 -7.11 3.15
CA ARG A 14 12.33 -7.46 2.62
C ARG A 14 13.09 -6.21 2.16
N ILE A 15 12.43 -5.29 1.45
CA ILE A 15 13.01 -4.02 1.04
C ILE A 15 13.47 -3.23 2.27
N LEU A 16 12.66 -3.17 3.32
CA LEU A 16 12.98 -2.45 4.55
C LEU A 16 14.15 -3.10 5.30
N LYS A 17 14.15 -4.43 5.40
CA LYS A 17 15.20 -5.21 6.08
C LYS A 17 16.56 -5.07 5.40
N ASN A 18 16.58 -5.01 4.07
CA ASN A 18 17.79 -4.87 3.26
C ASN A 18 18.21 -3.39 3.09
N SER A 19 17.44 -2.43 3.65
CA SER A 19 17.77 -1.01 3.55
C SER A 19 19.12 -0.74 4.20
N GLY A 20 20.09 -0.28 3.41
CA GLY A 20 21.44 0.04 3.89
C GLY A 20 22.59 -0.67 3.18
N SER A 21 22.35 -1.82 2.51
CA SER A 21 23.39 -2.48 1.69
C SER A 21 22.79 -3.45 0.69
N ASN A 22 23.17 -3.26 -0.59
CA ASN A 22 22.88 -4.22 -1.66
C ASN A 22 21.39 -4.58 -1.85
N ASN A 23 20.52 -3.60 -1.75
CA ASN A 23 19.08 -3.79 -1.90
C ASN A 23 18.68 -3.82 -3.39
N PHE A 24 19.04 -4.90 -4.06
CA PHE A 24 18.71 -5.14 -5.47
C PHE A 24 17.50 -6.08 -5.58
N LEU A 25 16.83 -6.03 -6.73
CA LEU A 25 15.75 -6.95 -7.05
C LEU A 25 16.12 -8.41 -6.77
N ALA A 26 17.33 -8.82 -7.17
CA ALA A 26 17.86 -10.16 -6.94
C ALA A 26 17.80 -10.58 -5.47
N ASN A 27 18.26 -9.71 -4.55
CA ASN A 27 18.29 -10.00 -3.13
C ASN A 27 16.90 -10.02 -2.49
N ILE A 28 15.94 -9.28 -3.06
CA ILE A 28 14.56 -9.26 -2.58
C ILE A 28 13.85 -10.56 -2.91
N ILE A 29 14.07 -11.14 -4.09
CA ILE A 29 13.37 -12.33 -4.57
C ILE A 29 14.15 -13.63 -4.34
N ASP A 30 15.39 -13.58 -3.89
CA ASP A 30 16.29 -14.74 -3.75
C ASP A 30 15.66 -15.89 -2.93
N SER A 31 14.95 -15.58 -1.87
CA SER A 31 14.29 -16.59 -1.03
C SER A 31 13.19 -17.38 -1.75
N ASP A 32 12.65 -16.87 -2.87
CA ASP A 32 11.59 -17.50 -3.65
C ASP A 32 12.15 -18.36 -4.79
N LEU A 33 13.49 -18.30 -5.00
CA LEU A 33 14.21 -18.98 -6.07
C LEU A 33 14.93 -20.26 -5.63
N LYS A 34 14.34 -20.99 -4.68
CA LYS A 34 14.93 -22.27 -4.20
C LYS A 34 14.95 -23.31 -5.31
N GLY A 35 16.14 -23.82 -5.63
CA GLY A 35 16.35 -24.83 -6.68
C GLY A 35 16.30 -24.26 -8.10
N VAL A 36 16.22 -22.94 -8.24
CA VAL A 36 16.17 -22.24 -9.52
C VAL A 36 17.15 -21.07 -9.50
N CYS A 37 17.85 -20.84 -10.59
CA CYS A 37 18.60 -19.61 -10.80
C CYS A 37 18.03 -18.82 -11.96
N ILE A 38 17.98 -17.51 -11.83
CA ILE A 38 17.71 -16.60 -12.94
C ILE A 38 19.04 -16.09 -13.49
N ILE A 39 19.20 -16.12 -14.80
CA ILE A 39 20.35 -15.56 -15.51
C ILE A 39 19.84 -14.44 -16.40
N VAL A 40 20.41 -13.24 -16.23
CA VAL A 40 20.00 -12.06 -17.00
C VAL A 40 21.18 -11.53 -17.78
N ASN A 41 21.06 -11.50 -19.11
CA ASN A 41 22.02 -10.87 -20.00
C ASN A 41 21.43 -9.57 -20.54
N ARG A 42 22.22 -8.51 -20.47
CA ARG A 42 21.76 -7.19 -20.93
C ARG A 42 22.16 -6.90 -22.38
N SER A 43 23.16 -7.60 -22.88
CA SER A 43 23.65 -7.47 -24.24
C SER A 43 24.13 -8.83 -24.74
N PRO A 44 23.39 -9.50 -25.63
CA PRO A 44 22.01 -9.20 -26.03
C PRO A 44 21.00 -9.34 -24.83
N ARG A 45 19.87 -8.62 -24.89
CA ARG A 45 18.84 -8.69 -23.86
C ARG A 45 18.19 -10.06 -23.86
N SER A 46 18.45 -10.83 -22.80
CA SER A 46 17.86 -12.15 -22.62
C SER A 46 17.77 -12.48 -21.13
N ALA A 47 16.81 -13.30 -20.75
CA ALA A 47 16.74 -13.87 -19.42
C ALA A 47 16.31 -15.34 -19.51
N SER A 48 16.93 -16.17 -18.69
CA SER A 48 16.66 -17.60 -18.60
C SER A 48 16.61 -18.06 -17.15
N LEU A 49 16.01 -19.21 -16.95
CA LEU A 49 15.94 -19.94 -15.70
C LEU A 49 16.79 -21.20 -15.81
N ASP A 50 17.65 -21.46 -14.82
CA ASP A 50 18.34 -22.72 -14.64
C ASP A 50 17.65 -23.51 -13.53
N PHE A 51 17.11 -24.67 -13.87
CA PHE A 51 16.48 -25.59 -12.91
C PHE A 51 17.43 -26.71 -12.56
N THR A 52 17.58 -27.01 -11.28
CA THR A 52 18.27 -28.21 -10.82
C THR A 52 17.41 -29.44 -11.10
N ILE A 53 17.97 -30.45 -11.79
CA ILE A 53 17.35 -31.71 -12.14
C ILE A 53 18.17 -32.88 -11.56
N ARG A 54 17.55 -34.07 -11.45
CA ARG A 54 18.22 -35.23 -10.85
C ARG A 54 19.11 -35.96 -11.82
N ASN A 55 18.72 -36.02 -13.08
CA ASN A 55 19.41 -36.76 -14.15
C ASN A 55 19.90 -35.78 -15.24
N GLN A 56 20.66 -36.29 -16.21
CA GLN A 56 21.15 -35.46 -17.33
C GLN A 56 20.02 -34.90 -18.22
N ALA A 57 18.86 -35.54 -18.24
CA ALA A 57 17.68 -35.05 -18.93
C ALA A 57 16.48 -35.03 -17.95
N PRO A 58 15.58 -34.02 -18.09
CA PRO A 58 14.42 -33.93 -17.23
C PRO A 58 13.45 -35.08 -17.50
N THR A 59 12.89 -35.63 -16.43
CA THR A 59 11.77 -36.57 -16.51
C THR A 59 10.49 -35.83 -16.94
N PRO A 60 9.44 -36.56 -17.42
CA PRO A 60 8.18 -35.92 -17.76
C PRO A 60 7.58 -35.05 -16.61
N SER A 61 7.68 -35.53 -15.37
CA SER A 61 7.22 -34.78 -14.19
C SER A 61 8.08 -33.56 -13.88
N GLU A 62 9.40 -33.63 -14.09
CA GLU A 62 10.29 -32.47 -13.95
C GLU A 62 10.03 -31.45 -15.09
N SER A 63 9.73 -31.88 -16.30
CA SER A 63 9.38 -31.00 -17.41
C SER A 63 8.07 -30.23 -17.13
N GLU A 64 7.06 -30.90 -16.62
CA GLU A 64 5.81 -30.25 -16.22
C GLU A 64 6.04 -29.25 -15.07
N TYR A 65 6.84 -29.63 -14.07
CA TYR A 65 7.24 -28.73 -12.98
C TYR A 65 7.97 -27.48 -13.51
N ILE A 66 8.91 -27.64 -14.45
CA ILE A 66 9.67 -26.54 -15.04
C ILE A 66 8.75 -25.54 -15.74
N ILE A 67 7.80 -26.03 -16.54
CA ILE A 67 6.83 -25.19 -17.26
C ILE A 67 5.97 -24.40 -16.26
N ASN A 68 5.34 -25.09 -15.32
CA ASN A 68 4.47 -24.45 -14.32
C ASN A 68 5.23 -23.44 -13.45
N LYS A 69 6.46 -23.80 -13.04
CA LYS A 69 7.30 -22.90 -12.23
C LYS A 69 7.79 -21.69 -13.00
N THR A 70 8.03 -21.82 -14.31
CA THR A 70 8.38 -20.68 -15.17
C THR A 70 7.24 -19.67 -15.25
N GLU A 71 6.01 -20.14 -15.42
CA GLU A 71 4.82 -19.28 -15.43
C GLU A 71 4.60 -18.60 -14.07
N GLU A 72 4.69 -19.36 -12.97
CA GLU A 72 4.59 -18.83 -11.61
C GLU A 72 5.62 -17.72 -11.36
N LEU A 73 6.90 -17.96 -11.71
CA LEU A 73 7.97 -17.00 -11.54
C LEU A 73 7.79 -15.78 -12.43
N SER A 74 7.30 -15.94 -13.65
CA SER A 74 6.99 -14.83 -14.54
C SER A 74 5.96 -13.89 -13.92
N LEU A 75 4.85 -14.44 -13.41
CA LEU A 75 3.80 -13.67 -12.72
C LEU A 75 4.34 -13.01 -11.44
N PHE A 76 5.15 -13.74 -10.68
CA PHE A 76 5.77 -13.22 -9.46
C PHE A 76 6.68 -12.02 -9.76
N ILE A 77 7.56 -12.11 -10.77
CA ILE A 77 8.45 -11.02 -11.20
C ILE A 77 7.62 -9.80 -11.61
N LEU A 78 6.57 -9.99 -12.40
CA LEU A 78 5.66 -8.90 -12.80
C LEU A 78 5.03 -8.22 -11.58
N GLN A 79 4.58 -8.99 -10.60
CA GLN A 79 3.99 -8.44 -9.37
C GLN A 79 5.01 -7.62 -8.55
N VAL A 80 6.23 -8.15 -8.37
CA VAL A 80 7.30 -7.48 -7.63
C VAL A 80 7.72 -6.19 -8.31
N VAL A 81 7.95 -6.22 -9.62
CA VAL A 81 8.36 -5.02 -10.38
C VAL A 81 7.24 -3.98 -10.40
N ASN A 82 5.98 -4.38 -10.55
CA ASN A 82 4.85 -3.46 -10.46
C ASN A 82 4.73 -2.81 -9.07
N LEU A 83 4.99 -3.56 -8.00
CA LEU A 83 5.05 -3.00 -6.66
C LEU A 83 6.18 -1.97 -6.55
N ILE A 84 7.39 -2.29 -7.02
CA ILE A 84 8.54 -1.37 -7.01
C ILE A 84 8.20 -0.09 -7.77
N LYS A 85 7.62 -0.17 -8.97
CA LYS A 85 7.17 0.99 -9.75
C LYS A 85 6.15 1.84 -9.00
N MET A 86 5.20 1.21 -8.33
CA MET A 86 4.19 1.91 -7.53
C MET A 86 4.82 2.62 -6.33
N LEU A 87 5.73 1.96 -5.61
CA LEU A 87 6.43 2.54 -4.47
C LEU A 87 7.32 3.72 -4.89
N GLU A 88 8.00 3.63 -6.03
CA GLU A 88 8.80 4.71 -6.60
C GLU A 88 7.93 5.90 -6.98
N LYS A 89 6.84 5.66 -7.73
CA LYS A 89 5.88 6.71 -8.14
C LYS A 89 5.31 7.48 -6.95
N ASP A 90 5.04 6.79 -5.86
CA ASP A 90 4.47 7.38 -4.64
C ASP A 90 5.54 7.98 -3.71
N GLY A 91 6.84 7.93 -4.11
CA GLY A 91 7.95 8.53 -3.39
C GLY A 91 8.38 7.77 -2.13
N TYR A 92 7.98 6.51 -1.99
CA TYR A 92 8.40 5.66 -0.88
C TYR A 92 9.82 5.11 -1.06
N ILE A 93 10.23 4.86 -2.29
CA ILE A 93 11.57 4.39 -2.63
C ILE A 93 12.18 5.23 -3.75
N LEU A 94 13.50 5.18 -3.86
CA LEU A 94 14.26 5.73 -4.95
C LEU A 94 15.01 4.59 -5.64
N LEU A 95 15.06 4.61 -6.97
CA LEU A 95 15.83 3.66 -7.76
C LEU A 95 17.10 4.35 -8.29
N LEU A 96 18.25 3.80 -7.92
CA LEU A 96 19.54 4.28 -8.42
C LEU A 96 20.16 3.24 -9.33
N GLU A 97 20.46 3.64 -10.56
CA GLU A 97 21.18 2.79 -11.48
C GLU A 97 22.65 2.73 -11.05
N ARG A 98 23.12 1.53 -10.71
CA ARG A 98 24.55 1.30 -10.50
C ARG A 98 25.20 1.19 -11.85
N GLY A 99 26.14 2.09 -12.13
CA GLY A 99 26.92 2.12 -13.36
C GLY A 99 27.50 0.74 -13.70
N SER A 100 27.85 0.52 -14.96
CA SER A 100 28.28 -0.73 -15.60
C SER A 100 29.52 -1.42 -15.02
N ASN A 101 30.07 -0.96 -13.92
CA ASN A 101 31.31 -1.46 -13.33
C ASN A 101 31.16 -2.76 -12.52
N GLY A 102 30.44 -3.74 -13.06
CA GLY A 102 30.76 -5.14 -12.76
C GLY A 102 30.31 -5.70 -11.42
N MET A 103 29.61 -4.96 -10.57
CA MET A 103 29.30 -5.43 -9.22
C MET A 103 27.93 -6.11 -9.06
N VAL A 104 27.09 -6.09 -10.07
CA VAL A 104 25.80 -6.78 -10.00
C VAL A 104 25.91 -8.11 -10.72
N SER A 105 25.75 -9.19 -9.99
CA SER A 105 25.70 -10.53 -10.57
C SER A 105 24.57 -10.60 -11.60
N ASN A 106 24.85 -11.17 -12.75
CA ASN A 106 23.87 -11.51 -13.76
C ASN A 106 23.15 -12.84 -13.46
N LYS A 107 23.57 -13.56 -12.43
CA LYS A 107 22.98 -14.82 -11.97
C LYS A 107 22.61 -14.71 -10.48
N PHE A 108 21.36 -15.01 -10.13
CA PHE A 108 20.85 -14.99 -8.78
C PHE A 108 19.83 -16.10 -8.54
N GLY A 109 19.58 -16.42 -7.27
CA GLY A 109 18.87 -17.62 -6.85
C GLY A 109 19.83 -18.75 -6.51
N SER A 110 19.31 -19.88 -6.07
CA SER A 110 20.11 -21.01 -5.59
C SER A 110 19.85 -22.29 -6.36
N CYS A 111 20.80 -22.68 -7.20
CA CYS A 111 20.88 -24.01 -7.79
C CYS A 111 21.80 -24.91 -6.94
N VAL A 112 21.53 -26.20 -6.90
CA VAL A 112 22.39 -27.16 -6.24
C VAL A 112 23.60 -27.45 -7.12
N SER A 113 24.79 -27.09 -6.65
CA SER A 113 26.04 -27.11 -7.45
C SER A 113 26.48 -28.51 -7.93
N ASN A 114 26.03 -29.57 -7.25
CA ASN A 114 26.44 -30.95 -7.54
C ASN A 114 25.42 -31.74 -8.38
N LEU A 115 24.37 -31.09 -8.84
CA LEU A 115 23.33 -31.71 -9.66
C LEU A 115 23.34 -31.08 -11.08
N PRO A 116 22.93 -31.84 -12.09
CA PRO A 116 22.70 -31.28 -13.41
C PRO A 116 21.67 -30.14 -13.38
N SER A 117 21.77 -29.25 -14.33
CA SER A 117 20.75 -28.18 -14.53
C SER A 117 20.27 -28.17 -15.97
N VAL A 118 19.05 -27.70 -16.15
CA VAL A 118 18.46 -27.45 -17.47
C VAL A 118 18.03 -26.00 -17.57
N GLY A 119 18.46 -25.33 -18.62
CA GLY A 119 18.09 -23.96 -18.93
C GLY A 119 16.74 -23.89 -19.62
N TYR A 120 15.92 -22.94 -19.22
CA TYR A 120 14.63 -22.63 -19.81
C TYR A 120 14.49 -21.11 -20.00
N ASN A 121 14.18 -20.67 -21.20
CA ASN A 121 14.01 -19.25 -21.48
C ASN A 121 12.65 -18.75 -21.04
N PHE A 122 12.58 -17.49 -20.55
CA PHE A 122 11.30 -16.83 -20.42
C PHE A 122 10.67 -16.61 -21.79
N ASN A 123 9.36 -16.94 -21.90
CA ASN A 123 8.61 -16.79 -23.14
C ASN A 123 8.06 -15.36 -23.33
N ASP A 124 7.92 -14.62 -22.23
CA ASP A 124 7.37 -13.25 -22.23
C ASP A 124 8.49 -12.22 -22.33
N GLN A 125 8.55 -11.51 -23.46
CA GLN A 125 9.54 -10.44 -23.68
C GLN A 125 9.41 -9.31 -22.64
N ASN A 126 8.22 -9.03 -22.13
CA ASN A 126 8.04 -8.02 -21.09
C ASN A 126 8.76 -8.41 -19.80
N VAL A 127 8.72 -9.69 -19.40
CA VAL A 127 9.43 -10.20 -18.22
C VAL A 127 10.95 -10.06 -18.43
N ILE A 128 11.45 -10.39 -19.61
CA ILE A 128 12.87 -10.26 -19.98
C ILE A 128 13.29 -8.78 -19.86
N ASP A 129 12.51 -7.89 -20.45
CA ASP A 129 12.79 -6.45 -20.44
C ASP A 129 12.80 -5.87 -19.02
N LEU A 130 11.84 -6.28 -18.19
CA LEU A 130 11.77 -5.88 -16.78
C LEU A 130 12.97 -6.39 -15.98
N LEU A 131 13.36 -7.65 -16.16
CA LEU A 131 14.55 -8.20 -15.52
C LEU A 131 15.81 -7.44 -15.95
N CYS A 132 15.99 -7.19 -17.24
CA CYS A 132 17.13 -6.42 -17.75
C CYS A 132 17.18 -4.99 -17.22
N GLU A 133 16.03 -4.37 -16.99
CA GLU A 133 15.92 -3.01 -16.48
C GLU A 133 16.14 -2.92 -14.97
N TYR A 134 15.52 -3.82 -14.18
CA TYR A 134 15.45 -3.67 -12.72
C TYR A 134 16.56 -4.40 -11.96
N THR A 135 17.19 -5.43 -12.52
CA THR A 135 18.27 -6.14 -11.82
C THR A 135 19.51 -5.30 -11.52
N ASN A 136 19.71 -4.17 -12.22
CA ASN A 136 20.82 -3.24 -12.00
C ASN A 136 20.46 -2.03 -11.16
N LYS A 137 19.19 -1.89 -10.75
CA LYS A 137 18.74 -0.78 -9.94
C LYS A 137 18.81 -1.14 -8.47
N GLU A 138 19.52 -0.31 -7.71
CA GLU A 138 19.54 -0.40 -6.25
C GLU A 138 18.34 0.37 -5.69
N ILE A 139 17.67 -0.23 -4.74
CA ILE A 139 16.42 0.28 -4.14
C ILE A 139 16.77 0.96 -2.82
N TYR A 140 16.54 2.26 -2.73
CA TYR A 140 16.70 3.03 -1.51
C TYR A 140 15.35 3.31 -0.86
N SER A 141 15.16 2.83 0.35
CA SER A 141 13.97 3.14 1.15
C SER A 141 14.06 4.53 1.75
N THR A 142 12.99 5.33 1.61
CA THR A 142 12.88 6.63 2.26
C THR A 142 12.34 6.49 3.70
N GLU A 143 12.50 7.53 4.51
CA GLU A 143 11.87 7.58 5.85
C GLU A 143 10.34 7.45 5.77
N GLU A 144 9.73 7.93 4.69
CA GLU A 144 8.31 7.77 4.41
C GLU A 144 7.91 6.32 4.17
N PHE A 145 8.78 5.55 3.53
CA PHE A 145 8.56 4.12 3.32
C PHE A 145 8.58 3.36 4.66
N LYS A 146 9.53 3.69 5.52
CA LYS A 146 9.61 3.11 6.85
C LYS A 146 8.32 3.37 7.65
N ARG A 147 7.88 4.64 7.69
CA ARG A 147 6.61 5.01 8.33
C ARG A 147 5.40 4.32 7.72
N PHE A 148 5.39 4.13 6.41
CA PHE A 148 4.34 3.40 5.72
C PHE A 148 4.25 1.94 6.19
N CYS A 149 5.38 1.23 6.29
CA CYS A 149 5.44 -0.14 6.81
C CYS A 149 5.03 -0.19 8.29
N GLU A 150 5.54 0.70 9.14
CA GLU A 150 5.23 0.78 10.58
C GLU A 150 3.73 1.08 10.83
N ASN A 151 3.08 1.82 9.94
CA ASN A 151 1.64 2.12 10.02
C ASN A 151 0.74 1.05 9.36
N GLY A 152 1.24 -0.16 9.18
CA GLY A 152 0.46 -1.29 8.63
C GLY A 152 0.14 -1.12 7.14
N TYR A 153 1.03 -0.52 6.36
CA TYR A 153 0.92 -0.34 4.91
C TYR A 153 -0.28 0.49 4.46
N VAL A 154 -0.71 1.42 5.34
CA VAL A 154 -1.80 2.35 5.01
C VAL A 154 -1.23 3.57 4.28
N PRO A 155 -1.71 3.88 3.07
CA PRO A 155 -1.26 5.04 2.31
C PRO A 155 -1.46 6.35 3.07
N ARG A 156 -0.58 7.33 2.85
CA ARG A 156 -0.60 8.65 3.51
C ARG A 156 -1.95 9.35 3.35
N ASP A 157 -2.53 9.28 2.16
CA ASP A 157 -3.81 9.95 1.86
C ASP A 157 -4.97 9.29 2.63
N GLU A 158 -4.95 7.98 2.80
CA GLU A 158 -5.95 7.27 3.59
C GLU A 158 -5.81 7.58 5.08
N GLN A 159 -4.57 7.72 5.60
CA GLN A 159 -4.35 8.16 6.98
C GLN A 159 -4.87 9.58 7.20
N ARG A 160 -4.61 10.49 6.26
CA ARG A 160 -5.14 11.88 6.32
C ARG A 160 -6.65 11.88 6.27
N PHE A 161 -7.24 11.10 5.39
CA PHE A 161 -8.69 10.97 5.26
C PHE A 161 -9.34 10.43 6.55
N LYS A 162 -8.79 9.38 7.14
CA LYS A 162 -9.25 8.85 8.44
C LYS A 162 -9.17 9.89 9.55
N ARG A 163 -8.09 10.67 9.60
CA ARG A 163 -7.96 11.78 10.57
C ARG A 163 -8.98 12.89 10.33
N GLN A 164 -9.22 13.26 9.07
CA GLN A 164 -10.24 14.26 8.73
C GLN A 164 -11.64 13.82 9.14
N ILE A 165 -12.00 12.56 8.86
CA ILE A 165 -13.29 12.00 9.30
C ILE A 165 -13.42 12.09 10.82
N LEU A 166 -12.40 11.68 11.57
CA LEU A 166 -12.42 11.73 13.03
C LEU A 166 -12.61 13.17 13.54
N ILE A 167 -11.89 14.14 12.99
CA ILE A 167 -12.02 15.56 13.35
C ILE A 167 -13.42 16.06 13.04
N THR A 168 -13.98 15.70 11.87
CA THR A 168 -15.33 16.08 11.47
C THR A 168 -16.37 15.49 12.40
N GLN A 169 -16.23 14.24 12.82
CA GLN A 169 -17.13 13.60 13.77
C GLN A 169 -17.09 14.28 15.14
N ILE A 170 -15.90 14.64 15.63
CA ILE A 170 -15.76 15.39 16.89
C ILE A 170 -16.41 16.76 16.75
N ALA A 171 -16.17 17.49 15.67
CA ALA A 171 -16.77 18.80 15.44
C ALA A 171 -18.30 18.74 15.38
N LEU A 172 -18.86 17.71 14.71
CA LEU A 172 -20.30 17.48 14.67
C LEU A 172 -20.86 17.20 16.06
N GLY A 173 -20.17 16.37 16.86
CA GLY A 173 -20.55 16.09 18.24
C GLY A 173 -20.62 17.35 19.11
N VAL A 174 -19.60 18.23 19.00
CA VAL A 174 -19.56 19.51 19.70
C VAL A 174 -20.70 20.43 19.26
N ALA A 175 -20.99 20.49 17.95
CA ALA A 175 -22.09 21.31 17.42
C ALA A 175 -23.47 20.83 17.93
N ILE A 176 -23.70 19.53 17.94
CA ILE A 176 -24.93 18.94 18.50
C ILE A 176 -25.06 19.25 20.00
N PHE A 177 -23.97 19.10 20.75
CA PHE A 177 -23.96 19.43 22.19
C PHE A 177 -24.26 20.90 22.43
N ALA A 178 -23.66 21.81 21.64
CA ALA A 178 -23.94 23.25 21.75
C ALA A 178 -25.42 23.59 21.46
N LEU A 179 -26.02 22.94 20.45
CA LEU A 179 -27.44 23.11 20.13
C LEU A 179 -28.34 22.66 21.28
N ILE A 180 -28.07 21.47 21.85
CA ILE A 180 -28.84 20.95 23.00
C ILE A 180 -28.68 21.88 24.19
N PHE A 181 -27.49 22.35 24.47
CA PHE A 181 -27.23 23.28 25.59
C PHE A 181 -27.97 24.61 25.42
N ASN A 182 -27.95 25.18 24.20
CA ASN A 182 -28.72 26.39 23.91
C ASN A 182 -30.23 26.18 24.05
N LEU A 183 -30.77 25.01 23.66
CA LEU A 183 -32.18 24.69 23.85
C LEU A 183 -32.55 24.63 25.34
N ILE A 184 -31.70 24.01 26.17
CA ILE A 184 -31.90 23.89 27.61
C ILE A 184 -31.90 25.28 28.28
N ILE A 185 -30.97 26.16 27.90
CA ILE A 185 -30.92 27.54 28.43
C ILE A 185 -32.18 28.31 28.02
N ASN A 186 -32.54 28.27 26.73
CA ASN A 186 -33.73 28.98 26.23
C ASN A 186 -35.04 28.50 26.85
N ILE A 187 -35.10 27.25 27.29
CA ILE A 187 -36.31 26.72 28.03
C ILE A 187 -36.33 27.22 29.47
N LYS A 188 -35.13 27.33 30.12
CA LYS A 188 -35.03 27.85 31.50
C LYS A 188 -35.27 29.35 31.60
N ASP A 189 -34.81 30.12 30.61
CA ASP A 189 -34.82 31.58 30.61
C ASP A 189 -36.06 32.20 29.94
N LYS A 190 -37.17 31.44 29.79
CA LYS A 190 -38.42 32.10 29.45
C LYS A 190 -38.89 32.91 30.69
N PRO A 191 -38.65 34.23 30.75
CA PRO A 191 -39.25 35.04 31.78
C PRO A 191 -40.76 34.90 31.58
N THR A 192 -41.47 34.35 32.57
CA THR A 192 -42.89 34.50 32.65
C THR A 192 -43.15 36.01 32.68
N GLN A 193 -43.53 36.61 31.54
CA GLN A 193 -44.02 37.97 31.50
C GLN A 193 -45.29 37.96 32.38
N LYS A 194 -45.14 38.35 33.64
CA LYS A 194 -46.28 38.73 34.45
C LYS A 194 -46.83 40.01 33.82
N VAL A 195 -47.87 39.85 33.06
CA VAL A 195 -48.67 41.01 32.60
C VAL A 195 -49.39 41.50 33.83
N GLU A 196 -48.84 42.50 34.50
CA GLU A 196 -49.54 43.25 35.56
C GLU A 196 -50.54 44.17 34.85
N ILE A 197 -51.79 43.69 34.77
CA ILE A 197 -52.89 44.50 34.27
C ILE A 197 -53.21 45.48 35.41
N GLU A 198 -52.93 46.75 35.19
CA GLU A 198 -53.37 47.78 36.13
C GLU A 198 -54.85 47.72 36.28
N LYS A 199 -55.35 47.96 37.55
CA LYS A 199 -56.77 47.88 37.92
C LYS A 199 -57.66 48.69 36.96
N ASN A 200 -57.19 49.82 36.49
CA ASN A 200 -57.85 50.68 35.49
C ASN A 200 -58.02 50.02 34.10
N GLN A 201 -57.12 49.21 33.71
CA GLN A 201 -57.17 48.45 32.42
C GLN A 201 -58.15 47.28 32.55
N TYR A 202 -58.24 46.64 33.73
CA TYR A 202 -59.13 45.58 33.97
C TYR A 202 -60.61 46.11 34.01
N GLU A 203 -60.84 47.29 34.65
CA GLU A 203 -62.16 47.94 34.66
C GLU A 203 -62.62 48.40 33.28
N ALA A 204 -61.72 48.89 32.47
CA ALA A 204 -61.98 49.26 31.05
C ALA A 204 -62.35 48.03 30.17
N ILE A 205 -61.66 46.92 30.34
CA ILE A 205 -62.05 45.69 29.66
C ILE A 205 -63.41 45.16 30.12
N GLN A 206 -63.69 45.20 31.43
CA GLN A 206 -64.97 44.77 31.96
C GLN A 206 -66.13 45.63 31.48
N SER A 207 -65.94 46.95 31.36
CA SER A 207 -66.96 47.85 30.85
C SER A 207 -67.17 47.62 29.30
N SER A 208 -66.17 47.35 28.58
CA SER A 208 -66.26 47.04 27.12
C SER A 208 -67.05 45.74 26.90
N ILE A 209 -66.83 44.73 27.69
CA ILE A 209 -67.54 43.42 27.61
C ILE A 209 -69.00 43.59 27.98
N LYS A 210 -69.35 44.47 28.96
CA LYS A 210 -70.73 44.72 29.34
C LYS A 210 -71.54 45.45 28.26
N ASN A 211 -70.92 46.23 27.42
CA ASN A 211 -71.57 46.98 26.34
C ASN A 211 -71.73 46.17 25.02
N ILE A 212 -71.33 44.94 24.99
CA ILE A 212 -71.51 44.02 23.86
C ILE A 212 -72.72 43.08 24.06
N LYS A 213 -73.41 43.15 25.18
CA LYS A 213 -74.65 42.48 25.39
C LYS A 213 -75.81 43.47 25.22
#